data_37f8b0bfda5a9ff793a7bdbeb1bc5010
#
_entry.id   37f8b0bfda5a9ff793a7bdbeb1bc5010
#
_cell.length_a   1.000
_cell.length_b   1.000
_cell.length_c   1.000
_cell.angle_alpha   90.00
_cell.angle_beta   90.00
_cell.angle_gamma   90.00
#
_symmetry.space_group_name_H-M   'P 1'
#
loop_
_entity.id
_entity.type
_entity.pdbx_description
1 polymer ?
#
loop_
_entity_poly.entity_id
_entity_poly.type
_entity_poly.pdbx_seq_one_letter_code
_entity_poly.pdbx_strand_id
1 'polypeptide(L)'
;EAKHKLMQSYWRNLGEKVFVHWAKVVYQRFQNYNIDVPMPTIKQQRMKSRWGSCTPAKQLIKMNTRLLEGPQAYIEYVMVHEFAHFKYLDHSKNFHNLVAQFLPDWKARKKSLNVYFAHRP
;
A
#
# COMPACT_ATOMS: atom_id res chain seq x y z
N GLU A 1 12.67 27.06 -7.10
CA GLU A 1 11.48 26.51 -7.74
C GLU A 1 11.76 25.38 -8.71
N ALA A 2 12.78 25.54 -9.57
CA ALA A 2 13.16 24.48 -10.48
C ALA A 2 13.56 23.23 -9.72
N LYS A 3 14.28 23.37 -8.61
CA LYS A 3 14.65 22.24 -7.76
C LYS A 3 13.42 21.56 -7.17
N HIS A 4 12.44 22.34 -6.74
CA HIS A 4 11.19 21.79 -6.17
C HIS A 4 10.44 20.96 -7.21
N LYS A 5 10.32 21.48 -8.43
CA LYS A 5 9.65 20.75 -9.51
C LYS A 5 10.38 19.49 -9.90
N LEU A 6 11.71 19.51 -9.94
CA LEU A 6 12.53 18.33 -10.24
C LEU A 6 12.37 17.28 -9.14
N MET A 7 12.33 17.68 -7.88
CA MET A 7 12.12 16.77 -6.77
C MET A 7 10.75 16.12 -6.85
N GLN A 8 9.70 16.88 -7.15
CA GLN A 8 8.36 16.33 -7.30
C GLN A 8 8.29 15.32 -8.43
N SER A 9 8.93 15.62 -9.57
CA SER A 9 8.97 14.68 -10.70
C SER A 9 9.71 13.41 -10.33
N TYR A 10 10.82 13.52 -9.61
CA TYR A 10 11.59 12.37 -9.14
C TYR A 10 10.72 11.45 -8.28
N TRP A 11 10.05 12.01 -7.27
CA TRP A 11 9.21 11.22 -6.36
C TRP A 11 8.02 10.60 -7.09
N ARG A 12 7.42 11.31 -8.04
CA ARG A 12 6.31 10.78 -8.82
C ARG A 12 6.76 9.58 -9.66
N ASN A 13 7.88 9.72 -10.35
CA ASN A 13 8.41 8.66 -11.19
C ASN A 13 8.82 7.44 -10.34
N LEU A 14 9.43 7.68 -9.20
CA LEU A 14 9.79 6.60 -8.28
C LEU A 14 8.55 5.87 -7.79
N GLY A 15 7.50 6.62 -7.40
CA GLY A 15 6.26 6.04 -6.91
C GLY A 15 5.56 5.18 -7.94
N GLU A 16 5.53 5.63 -9.20
CA GLU A 16 4.95 4.84 -10.28
C GLU A 16 5.64 3.49 -10.40
N LYS A 17 6.95 3.46 -10.30
CA LYS A 17 7.70 2.21 -10.39
C LYS A 17 7.52 1.33 -9.15
N VAL A 18 7.68 1.91 -7.98
CA VAL A 18 7.69 1.17 -6.71
C VAL A 18 6.31 0.63 -6.39
N PHE A 19 5.28 1.47 -6.47
CA PHE A 19 3.93 1.05 -6.12
C PHE A 19 3.37 0.03 -7.13
N VAL A 20 3.64 0.21 -8.41
CA VAL A 20 3.21 -0.76 -9.42
C VAL A 20 3.94 -2.10 -9.23
N HIS A 21 5.23 -2.05 -8.91
CA HIS A 21 5.98 -3.26 -8.60
C HIS A 21 5.32 -4.06 -7.47
N TRP A 22 5.04 -3.39 -6.34
CA TRP A 22 4.44 -4.07 -5.19
C TRP A 22 3.02 -4.55 -5.48
N ALA A 23 2.26 -3.79 -6.29
CA ALA A 23 0.94 -4.23 -6.71
C ALA A 23 1.02 -5.55 -7.48
N LYS A 24 1.98 -5.67 -8.41
CA LYS A 24 2.17 -6.90 -9.18
C LYS A 24 2.61 -8.07 -8.28
N VAL A 25 3.53 -7.80 -7.35
CA VAL A 25 3.99 -8.82 -6.42
C VAL A 25 2.84 -9.35 -5.56
N VAL A 26 2.06 -8.44 -4.97
CA VAL A 26 0.95 -8.83 -4.09
C VAL A 26 -0.16 -9.51 -4.89
N TYR A 27 -0.49 -8.99 -6.06
CA TYR A 27 -1.47 -9.62 -6.95
C TYR A 27 -1.10 -11.08 -7.21
N GLN A 28 0.16 -11.33 -7.57
CA GLN A 28 0.62 -12.68 -7.86
C GLN A 28 0.53 -13.58 -6.63
N ARG A 29 0.85 -13.06 -5.45
CA ARG A 29 0.71 -13.83 -4.20
C ARG A 29 -0.73 -14.26 -3.96
N PHE A 30 -1.69 -13.36 -4.18
CA PHE A 30 -3.11 -13.68 -4.03
C PHE A 30 -3.52 -14.75 -5.04
N GLN A 31 -3.07 -14.62 -6.29
CA GLN A 31 -3.37 -15.62 -7.32
C GLN A 31 -2.80 -17.00 -6.94
N ASN A 32 -1.59 -17.03 -6.39
CA ASN A 32 -0.95 -18.28 -5.99
C ASN A 32 -1.74 -19.04 -4.91
N TYR A 33 -2.53 -18.33 -4.12
CA TYR A 33 -3.40 -18.93 -3.10
C TYR A 33 -4.84 -19.06 -3.59
N ASN A 34 -5.09 -18.87 -4.88
CA ASN A 34 -6.42 -18.94 -5.49
C ASN A 34 -7.42 -17.95 -4.86
N ILE A 35 -6.91 -16.79 -4.45
CA ILE A 35 -7.74 -15.70 -3.93
C ILE A 35 -8.01 -14.74 -5.08
N ASP A 36 -9.27 -14.71 -5.51
CA ASP A 36 -9.66 -13.91 -6.67
C ASP A 36 -9.75 -12.42 -6.32
N VAL A 37 -8.85 -11.64 -6.91
CA VAL A 37 -8.85 -10.19 -6.80
C VAL A 37 -8.49 -9.62 -8.18
N PRO A 38 -8.95 -8.41 -8.51
CA PRO A 38 -8.55 -7.79 -9.78
C PRO A 38 -7.12 -7.28 -9.69
N MET A 39 -6.47 -7.08 -10.85
CA MET A 39 -5.27 -6.26 -10.88
C MET A 39 -5.73 -4.80 -10.89
N PRO A 40 -5.51 -4.06 -9.81
CA PRO A 40 -6.10 -2.73 -9.69
C PRO A 40 -5.35 -1.67 -10.46
N THR A 41 -6.03 -0.56 -10.72
CA THR A 41 -5.35 0.68 -11.09
C THR A 41 -4.69 1.22 -9.82
N ILE A 42 -3.42 1.59 -9.94
CA ILE A 42 -2.66 2.15 -8.81
C ILE A 42 -2.46 3.63 -9.05
N LYS A 43 -2.89 4.44 -8.07
CA LYS A 43 -2.65 5.88 -8.05
C LYS A 43 -1.87 6.24 -6.81
N GLN A 44 -1.20 7.35 -6.85
CA GLN A 44 -0.44 7.84 -5.69
C GLN A 44 -0.84 9.28 -5.41
N GLN A 45 -0.88 9.61 -4.12
CA GLN A 45 -1.07 10.99 -3.68
C GLN A 45 -0.62 11.12 -2.24
N ARG A 46 -0.30 12.35 -1.83
CA ARG A 46 0.00 12.61 -0.44
C ARG A 46 -1.30 12.62 0.34
N MET A 47 -1.34 11.89 1.45
CA MET A 47 -2.53 11.80 2.31
C MET A 47 -2.17 12.17 3.75
N LYS A 48 -3.10 12.83 4.45
CA LYS A 48 -2.85 13.26 5.83
C LYS A 48 -3.15 12.19 6.86
N SER A 49 -4.21 11.42 6.67
CA SER A 49 -4.76 10.57 7.73
C SER A 49 -4.75 9.08 7.42
N ARG A 50 -4.24 8.66 6.27
CA ARG A 50 -4.19 7.24 5.92
C ARG A 50 -2.98 6.96 5.04
N TRP A 51 -2.56 5.68 5.03
CA TRP A 51 -1.41 5.25 4.23
C TRP A 51 -1.80 4.72 2.86
N GLY A 52 -3.05 4.32 2.70
CA GLY A 52 -3.59 3.87 1.44
C GLY A 52 -5.10 3.83 1.49
N SER A 53 -5.71 3.54 0.35
CA SER A 53 -7.15 3.33 0.27
C SER A 53 -7.46 2.36 -0.86
N CYS A 54 -8.59 1.67 -0.74
CA CYS A 54 -9.09 0.79 -1.78
C CYS A 54 -10.54 1.15 -2.08
N THR A 55 -10.84 1.32 -3.36
CA THR A 55 -12.22 1.51 -3.82
C THR A 55 -12.56 0.32 -4.70
N PRO A 56 -13.14 -0.76 -4.12
CA PRO A 56 -13.35 -2.01 -4.87
C PRO A 56 -14.21 -1.86 -6.11
N ALA A 57 -15.26 -1.05 -6.05
CA ALA A 57 -16.16 -0.83 -7.20
C ALA A 57 -15.43 -0.23 -8.40
N LYS A 58 -14.36 0.51 -8.16
CA LYS A 58 -13.54 1.12 -9.22
C LYS A 58 -12.27 0.34 -9.49
N GLN A 59 -12.04 -0.74 -8.77
CA GLN A 59 -10.80 -1.53 -8.83
C GLN A 59 -9.58 -0.60 -8.71
N LEU A 60 -9.62 0.29 -7.71
CA LEU A 60 -8.63 1.34 -7.53
C LEU A 60 -7.99 1.26 -6.15
N ILE A 61 -6.67 1.28 -6.12
CA ILE A 61 -5.88 1.44 -4.90
C ILE A 61 -5.08 2.72 -5.00
N LYS A 62 -5.14 3.55 -3.95
CA LYS A 62 -4.30 4.74 -3.83
C LYS A 62 -3.27 4.50 -2.74
N MET A 63 -2.03 4.90 -3.00
CA MET A 63 -0.92 4.76 -2.07
C MET A 63 -0.40 6.12 -1.68
N ASN A 64 -0.09 6.29 -0.40
CA ASN A 64 0.46 7.55 0.11
C ASN A 64 1.92 7.69 -0.31
N THR A 65 2.24 8.78 -1.00
CA THR A 65 3.59 9.03 -1.49
C THR A 65 4.63 9.14 -0.37
N ARG A 66 4.21 9.46 0.86
CA ARG A 66 5.13 9.49 2.01
C ARG A 66 5.79 8.14 2.26
N LEU A 67 5.14 7.05 1.87
CA LEU A 67 5.71 5.71 2.04
C LEU A 67 7.03 5.53 1.30
N LEU A 68 7.26 6.31 0.24
CA LEU A 68 8.52 6.24 -0.51
C LEU A 68 9.73 6.71 0.30
N GLU A 69 9.50 7.44 1.39
CA GLU A 69 10.55 7.97 2.24
C GLU A 69 11.00 6.98 3.31
N GLY A 70 10.35 5.83 3.39
CA GLY A 70 10.65 4.82 4.40
C GLY A 70 10.98 3.45 3.82
N PRO A 71 11.17 2.47 4.69
CA PRO A 71 11.43 1.09 4.26
C PRO A 71 10.33 0.51 3.39
N GLN A 72 10.71 -0.28 2.39
CA GLN A 72 9.74 -0.91 1.49
C GLN A 72 8.84 -1.93 2.21
N ALA A 73 9.26 -2.43 3.36
CA ALA A 73 8.42 -3.32 4.17
C ALA A 73 7.07 -2.67 4.52
N TYR A 74 7.05 -1.34 4.66
CA TYR A 74 5.80 -0.62 4.94
C TYR A 74 4.90 -0.54 3.70
N ILE A 75 5.52 -0.39 2.53
CA ILE A 75 4.77 -0.38 1.27
C ILE A 75 4.12 -1.75 1.05
N GLU A 76 4.87 -2.81 1.29
CA GLU A 76 4.35 -4.17 1.18
C GLU A 76 3.14 -4.37 2.11
N TYR A 77 3.26 -3.94 3.37
CA TYR A 77 2.17 -4.06 4.32
C TYR A 77 0.92 -3.31 3.85
N VAL A 78 1.07 -2.05 3.46
CA VAL A 78 -0.07 -1.23 3.02
C VAL A 78 -0.69 -1.83 1.76
N MET A 79 0.12 -2.31 0.83
CA MET A 79 -0.39 -2.92 -0.40
C MET A 79 -1.22 -4.17 -0.10
N VAL A 80 -0.72 -5.06 0.77
CA VAL A 80 -1.47 -6.26 1.17
C VAL A 80 -2.78 -5.85 1.86
N HIS A 81 -2.72 -4.85 2.75
CA HIS A 81 -3.88 -4.33 3.45
C HIS A 81 -4.96 -3.86 2.47
N GLU A 82 -4.57 -3.07 1.45
CA GLU A 82 -5.53 -2.55 0.49
C GLU A 82 -6.08 -3.65 -0.43
N PHE A 83 -5.23 -4.60 -0.85
CA PHE A 83 -5.71 -5.75 -1.63
C PHE A 83 -6.74 -6.58 -0.85
N ALA A 84 -6.56 -6.73 0.45
CA ALA A 84 -7.49 -7.50 1.29
C ALA A 84 -8.88 -6.88 1.29
N HIS A 85 -8.99 -5.56 1.06
CA HIS A 85 -10.27 -4.89 0.97
C HIS A 85 -11.10 -5.29 -0.27
N PHE A 86 -10.50 -5.93 -1.25
CA PHE A 86 -11.29 -6.50 -2.34
C PHE A 86 -12.15 -7.67 -1.87
N LYS A 87 -11.78 -8.29 -0.76
CA LYS A 87 -12.51 -9.43 -0.19
C LYS A 87 -13.36 -9.04 1.02
N TYR A 88 -12.86 -8.14 1.85
CA TYR A 88 -13.51 -7.72 3.09
C TYR A 88 -13.46 -6.21 3.21
N LEU A 89 -14.63 -5.55 3.19
CA LEU A 89 -14.69 -4.09 3.20
C LEU A 89 -14.32 -3.50 4.56
N ASP A 90 -14.63 -4.19 5.64
CA ASP A 90 -14.32 -3.72 6.99
C ASP A 90 -13.08 -4.42 7.55
N HIS A 91 -12.57 -3.92 8.67
CA HIS A 91 -11.41 -4.50 9.34
C HIS A 91 -11.86 -5.59 10.31
N SER A 92 -12.65 -6.53 9.82
CA SER A 92 -13.16 -7.67 10.57
C SER A 92 -12.06 -8.67 10.87
N LYS A 93 -12.41 -9.70 11.65
CA LYS A 93 -11.49 -10.80 11.92
C LYS A 93 -11.07 -11.50 10.63
N ASN A 94 -12.00 -11.66 9.70
CA ASN A 94 -11.70 -12.29 8.40
C ASN A 94 -10.70 -11.47 7.60
N PHE A 95 -10.84 -10.14 7.63
CA PHE A 95 -9.89 -9.23 6.99
C PHE A 95 -8.48 -9.42 7.58
N HIS A 96 -8.39 -9.37 8.91
CA HIS A 96 -7.09 -9.51 9.59
C HIS A 96 -6.47 -10.89 9.38
N ASN A 97 -7.29 -11.93 9.33
CA ASN A 97 -6.79 -13.27 9.04
C ASN A 97 -6.21 -13.37 7.63
N LEU A 98 -6.85 -12.70 6.66
CA LEU A 98 -6.35 -12.67 5.29
C LEU A 98 -5.01 -11.93 5.22
N VAL A 99 -4.91 -10.77 5.85
CA VAL A 99 -3.64 -10.03 5.90
C VAL A 99 -2.55 -10.88 6.55
N ALA A 100 -2.87 -11.54 7.68
CA ALA A 100 -1.92 -12.38 8.41
C ALA A 100 -1.44 -13.58 7.59
N GLN A 101 -2.26 -14.07 6.68
CA GLN A 101 -1.87 -15.18 5.80
C GLN A 101 -0.64 -14.83 4.98
N PHE A 102 -0.55 -13.58 4.53
CA PHE A 102 0.57 -13.09 3.73
C PHE A 102 1.67 -12.45 4.57
N LEU A 103 1.27 -11.78 5.66
CA LEU A 103 2.19 -11.06 6.53
C LEU A 103 1.83 -11.38 7.99
N PRO A 104 2.38 -12.49 8.53
CA PRO A 104 2.11 -12.84 9.93
C PRO A 104 2.53 -11.74 10.92
N ASP A 105 3.49 -10.90 10.53
CA ASP A 105 4.02 -9.80 11.34
C ASP A 105 3.33 -8.47 11.09
N TRP A 106 2.12 -8.48 10.52
CA TRP A 106 1.47 -7.23 10.11
C TRP A 106 1.25 -6.24 11.26
N LYS A 107 0.98 -6.73 12.48
CA LYS A 107 0.79 -5.84 13.63
C LYS A 107 2.06 -5.09 13.97
N ALA A 108 3.20 -5.79 13.93
CA ALA A 108 4.50 -5.18 14.18
C ALA A 108 4.84 -4.16 13.09
N ARG A 109 4.55 -4.48 11.83
CA ARG A 109 4.79 -3.54 10.72
C ARG A 109 3.92 -2.30 10.85
N LYS A 110 2.65 -2.46 11.20
CA LYS A 110 1.73 -1.34 11.40
C LYS A 110 2.26 -0.41 12.48
N LYS A 111 2.68 -0.97 13.61
CA LYS A 111 3.25 -0.18 14.70
C LYS A 111 4.53 0.54 14.28
N SER A 112 5.44 -0.19 13.63
CA SER A 112 6.71 0.38 13.17
C SER A 112 6.50 1.50 12.17
N LEU A 113 5.57 1.32 11.24
CA LEU A 113 5.21 2.34 10.25
C LEU A 113 4.77 3.63 10.93
N ASN A 114 3.85 3.53 11.88
CA ASN A 114 3.31 4.69 12.56
C ASN A 114 4.38 5.40 13.42
N VAL A 115 5.24 4.64 14.08
CA VAL A 115 6.35 5.20 14.86
C VAL A 115 7.37 5.88 13.94
N TYR A 116 7.72 5.22 12.83
CA TYR A 116 8.68 5.75 11.87
C TYR A 116 8.29 7.14 11.38
N PHE A 117 7.03 7.30 10.95
CA PHE A 117 6.57 8.56 10.39
C PHE A 117 6.08 9.57 11.43
N ALA A 118 5.88 9.16 12.69
CA ALA A 118 5.47 10.08 13.75
C ALA A 118 6.50 11.17 14.01
N HIS A 119 7.78 10.90 13.75
CA HIS A 119 8.89 11.84 13.98
C HIS A 119 9.41 12.49 12.69
N ARG A 120 8.70 12.30 11.59
CA ARG A 120 9.07 12.84 10.27
C ARG A 120 7.90 13.64 9.72
N PRO A 121 8.02 14.97 9.65
CA PRO A 121 6.93 15.81 9.13
C PRO A 121 6.67 15.62 7.64
#